data_aaa66434f462dcb7523c30c727520f9c
#
_entry.id   aaa66434f462dcb7523c30c727520f9c
#
_cell.length_a   1.000
_cell.length_b   1.000
_cell.length_c   1.000
_cell.angle_alpha   90.00
_cell.angle_beta   90.00
_cell.angle_gamma   90.00
#
_symmetry.space_group_name_H-M   'P 1'
#
loop_
_entity.id
_entity.type
_entity.pdbx_description
1 polymer ?
#
loop_
_entity_poly.entity_id
_entity_poly.type
_entity_poly.pdbx_seq_one_letter_code
_entity_poly.pdbx_strand_id
1 'polypeptide(L)'
;MPTFVATLKRLHFYLLVLITLAFGGVYSAYSHADSITPRTYEKLIDAQELLAEENVDDAIMSLKSWLEELDENSLDKALTLQTLGYAEMSKERFQVAIGYLRASLDTGKLPESVKYNVGYMVAQLHAALGEYDQALSFAEEWFVTLEAPSPTQFIFMANAYAQTGRFEEAVPYAESAIRESSEPRENWYQLVVAAHFKLENYAQAAENLRTLVATWPERISYWEQLASTYIALDEEEKAFAVLRLAWLDDRIEKESTLKSMAQLALSRGVPEHAALILEAGFARQIIDRNASLVGLQARAWAAAKEYEEAISVYRQLAKIEDSGEPLLKATRLYLEMEKWSDAELVILDAIQAGIEKPGEGYLMLGMALAEQNKFEQSFDAFGRAANFADTKRRAKQWLRYSDGLFKQQQWRQSFGRE
;
A
#
# COMPACT_ATOMS: atom_id res chain seq x y z
N MET A 1 5.43 16.02 -10.59
CA MET A 1 6.05 17.03 -11.46
C MET A 1 5.25 18.34 -11.61
N PRO A 2 3.92 18.41 -11.87
CA PRO A 2 3.24 19.71 -12.04
C PRO A 2 3.23 20.60 -10.79
N THR A 3 3.29 20.05 -9.58
CA THR A 3 3.31 20.79 -8.32
C THR A 3 4.64 21.48 -8.03
N PHE A 4 5.76 20.93 -8.48
CA PHE A 4 7.10 21.50 -8.29
C PHE A 4 7.31 22.75 -9.15
N VAL A 5 6.90 22.69 -10.42
CA VAL A 5 6.97 23.84 -11.35
C VAL A 5 6.05 24.99 -10.90
N ALA A 6 4.86 24.67 -10.35
CA ALA A 6 3.96 25.66 -9.78
C ALA A 6 4.54 26.32 -8.51
N THR A 7 5.30 25.57 -7.72
CA THR A 7 6.00 26.08 -6.53
C THR A 7 7.16 27.00 -6.93
N LEU A 8 7.91 26.65 -7.99
CA LEU A 8 8.95 27.53 -8.55
C LEU A 8 8.39 28.85 -9.06
N LYS A 9 7.21 28.86 -9.73
CA LYS A 9 6.55 30.09 -10.17
C LYS A 9 6.09 30.98 -9.01
N ARG A 10 5.69 30.41 -7.87
CA ARG A 10 5.39 31.21 -6.65
C ARG A 10 6.66 31.69 -5.95
N LEU A 11 7.78 30.96 -6.03
CA LEU A 11 9.08 31.42 -5.52
C LEU A 11 9.57 32.67 -6.24
N HIS A 12 9.22 32.87 -7.51
CA HIS A 12 9.52 34.08 -8.29
C HIS A 12 9.04 35.37 -7.58
N PHE A 13 7.85 35.35 -7.01
CA PHE A 13 7.27 36.55 -6.34
C PHE A 13 7.96 36.84 -5.01
N TYR A 14 8.35 35.82 -4.25
CA TYR A 14 9.04 35.99 -2.97
C TYR A 14 10.54 36.33 -3.13
N LEU A 15 11.19 35.90 -4.21
CA LEU A 15 12.60 36.26 -4.51
C LEU A 15 12.76 37.74 -4.86
N LEU A 16 11.80 38.34 -5.56
CA LEU A 16 11.76 39.77 -5.86
C LEU A 16 11.69 40.62 -4.57
N VAL A 17 10.99 40.16 -3.53
CA VAL A 17 10.82 40.85 -2.26
C VAL A 17 12.08 40.76 -1.35
N LEU A 18 12.81 39.62 -1.41
CA LEU A 18 14.00 39.40 -0.58
C LEU A 18 15.21 40.23 -1.02
N ILE A 19 15.34 40.52 -2.33
CA ILE A 19 16.44 41.36 -2.84
C ILE A 19 16.25 42.84 -2.42
N THR A 20 15.01 43.32 -2.35
CA THR A 20 14.70 44.69 -1.91
C THR A 20 14.90 44.90 -0.41
N LEU A 21 14.80 43.89 0.44
CA LEU A 21 15.01 43.99 1.90
C LEU A 21 16.48 43.90 2.31
N ALA A 22 17.36 43.33 1.49
CA ALA A 22 18.79 43.22 1.78
C ALA A 22 19.55 44.56 1.56
N PHE A 23 18.97 45.52 0.83
CA PHE A 23 19.61 46.81 0.53
C PHE A 23 19.10 48.02 1.33
N GLY A 24 18.08 47.84 2.16
CA GLY A 24 17.35 48.94 2.84
C GLY A 24 17.78 49.28 4.26
N GLY A 25 18.98 49.01 4.71
CA GLY A 25 19.37 49.44 6.04
C GLY A 25 20.67 48.89 6.59
N VAL A 26 21.78 49.54 6.34
CA VAL A 26 22.83 49.78 7.35
C VAL A 26 23.82 50.83 6.78
N TYR A 27 23.58 52.09 7.04
CA TYR A 27 24.66 53.07 7.15
C TYR A 27 25.19 52.96 8.59
N SER A 28 26.21 52.18 8.80
CA SER A 28 27.18 52.39 9.88
C SER A 28 28.47 51.62 9.60
N ALA A 29 29.53 52.39 9.67
CA ALA A 29 30.91 52.01 9.45
C ALA A 29 31.29 50.69 10.09
N TYR A 30 31.92 49.81 9.27
CA TYR A 30 33.15 49.09 9.61
C TYR A 30 33.58 48.17 8.44
N SER A 31 34.87 48.31 8.07
CA SER A 31 35.70 47.42 7.22
C SER A 31 35.30 47.29 5.73
N HIS A 32 36.33 47.20 4.88
CA HIS A 32 36.28 46.93 3.45
C HIS A 32 35.57 45.60 3.15
N ALA A 33 34.26 45.57 3.23
CA ALA A 33 33.46 44.60 2.52
C ALA A 33 33.40 45.03 1.05
N ASP A 34 33.64 44.15 0.10
CA ASP A 34 33.46 44.41 -1.31
C ASP A 34 32.04 44.98 -1.51
N SER A 35 31.92 46.25 -1.89
CA SER A 35 30.64 46.87 -2.18
C SER A 35 30.38 46.84 -3.68
N ILE A 36 29.14 46.61 -4.07
CA ILE A 36 28.71 46.67 -5.47
C ILE A 36 28.93 48.08 -6.02
N THR A 37 29.40 48.19 -7.26
CA THR A 37 29.56 49.48 -7.91
C THR A 37 28.19 50.08 -8.30
N PRO A 38 28.05 51.46 -8.25
CA PRO A 38 26.78 52.07 -8.65
C PRO A 38 26.29 51.67 -10.03
N ARG A 39 27.20 51.48 -10.99
CA ARG A 39 26.87 51.07 -12.36
C ARG A 39 26.32 49.64 -12.42
N THR A 40 26.90 48.70 -11.66
CA THR A 40 26.37 47.33 -11.57
C THR A 40 25.02 47.34 -10.87
N TYR A 41 24.84 48.14 -9.81
CA TYR A 41 23.57 48.29 -9.13
C TYR A 41 22.45 48.73 -10.10
N GLU A 42 22.69 49.80 -10.90
CA GLU A 42 21.74 50.23 -11.94
C GLU A 42 21.42 49.11 -12.94
N LYS A 43 22.45 48.43 -13.46
CA LYS A 43 22.26 47.30 -14.40
C LYS A 43 21.45 46.13 -13.84
N LEU A 44 21.61 45.82 -12.57
CA LEU A 44 20.81 44.79 -11.89
C LEU A 44 19.37 45.21 -11.68
N ILE A 45 19.11 46.50 -11.36
CA ILE A 45 17.75 47.03 -11.27
C ILE A 45 17.06 47.01 -12.63
N ASP A 46 17.71 47.53 -13.69
CA ASP A 46 17.17 47.50 -15.06
C ASP A 46 16.81 46.07 -15.47
N ALA A 47 17.68 45.08 -15.16
CA ALA A 47 17.42 43.71 -15.46
C ALA A 47 16.24 43.11 -14.67
N GLN A 48 16.07 43.50 -13.40
CA GLN A 48 14.92 43.10 -12.58
C GLN A 48 13.60 43.69 -13.08
N GLU A 49 13.60 44.94 -13.56
CA GLU A 49 12.43 45.58 -14.19
C GLU A 49 12.05 44.84 -15.48
N LEU A 50 13.02 44.51 -16.36
CA LEU A 50 12.78 43.70 -17.55
C LEU A 50 12.22 42.30 -17.23
N LEU A 51 12.74 41.68 -16.19
CA LEU A 51 12.23 40.36 -15.74
C LEU A 51 10.80 40.47 -15.18
N ALA A 52 10.47 41.56 -14.50
CA ALA A 52 9.11 41.81 -14.00
C ALA A 52 8.10 42.09 -15.11
N GLU A 53 8.57 42.71 -16.23
CA GLU A 53 7.78 42.94 -17.44
C GLU A 53 7.73 41.70 -18.40
N GLU A 54 8.26 40.56 -17.99
CA GLU A 54 8.39 39.33 -18.79
C GLU A 54 9.33 39.46 -20.02
N ASN A 55 10.12 40.53 -20.09
CA ASN A 55 11.12 40.79 -21.14
C ASN A 55 12.45 40.09 -20.84
N VAL A 56 12.37 38.77 -20.59
CA VAL A 56 13.48 37.93 -20.07
C VAL A 56 14.68 37.89 -21.01
N ASP A 57 14.46 37.87 -22.34
CA ASP A 57 15.57 37.82 -23.30
C ASP A 57 16.39 39.10 -23.32
N ASP A 58 15.74 40.26 -23.17
CA ASP A 58 16.41 41.55 -23.09
C ASP A 58 17.21 41.69 -21.79
N ALA A 59 16.66 41.20 -20.68
CA ALA A 59 17.40 41.16 -19.40
C ALA A 59 18.67 40.30 -19.52
N ILE A 60 18.55 39.09 -20.10
CA ILE A 60 19.70 38.19 -20.31
C ILE A 60 20.75 38.84 -21.22
N MET A 61 20.33 39.48 -22.30
CA MET A 61 21.24 40.13 -23.23
C MET A 61 22.00 41.31 -22.58
N SER A 62 21.29 42.15 -21.83
CA SER A 62 21.87 43.26 -21.07
C SER A 62 22.89 42.78 -20.04
N LEU A 63 22.52 41.77 -19.25
CA LEU A 63 23.40 41.20 -18.23
C LEU A 63 24.64 40.51 -18.82
N LYS A 64 24.50 39.80 -19.97
CA LYS A 64 25.66 39.19 -20.67
C LYS A 64 26.63 40.20 -21.16
N SER A 65 26.14 41.29 -21.80
CA SER A 65 26.99 42.38 -22.21
C SER A 65 27.73 43.06 -21.06
N TRP A 66 27.02 43.27 -19.93
CA TRP A 66 27.62 43.80 -18.73
C TRP A 66 28.68 42.90 -18.11
N LEU A 67 28.45 41.57 -18.11
CA LEU A 67 29.37 40.57 -17.59
C LEU A 67 30.78 40.63 -18.22
N GLU A 68 30.86 40.98 -19.48
CA GLU A 68 32.13 41.11 -20.22
C GLU A 68 32.99 42.30 -19.76
N GLU A 69 32.38 43.31 -19.09
CA GLU A 69 33.06 44.50 -18.59
C GLU A 69 33.55 44.33 -17.13
N LEU A 70 33.21 43.22 -16.46
CA LEU A 70 33.44 43.02 -15.05
C LEU A 70 34.72 42.25 -14.70
N ASP A 71 35.38 42.64 -13.63
CA ASP A 71 36.56 41.96 -13.09
C ASP A 71 36.20 40.52 -12.63
N GLU A 72 37.06 39.55 -12.94
CA GLU A 72 36.87 38.12 -12.67
C GLU A 72 36.50 37.84 -11.22
N ASN A 73 37.15 38.47 -10.24
CA ASN A 73 36.99 38.21 -8.81
C ASN A 73 36.31 39.39 -8.09
N SER A 74 35.16 39.83 -8.60
CA SER A 74 34.41 40.95 -8.02
C SER A 74 33.03 40.51 -7.50
N LEU A 75 32.49 41.19 -6.53
CA LEU A 75 31.11 41.03 -6.08
C LEU A 75 30.12 41.36 -7.20
N ASP A 76 30.46 42.37 -8.02
CA ASP A 76 29.69 42.76 -9.19
C ASP A 76 29.48 41.61 -10.16
N LYS A 77 30.55 40.87 -10.46
CA LYS A 77 30.48 39.66 -11.31
C LYS A 77 29.66 38.54 -10.67
N ALA A 78 29.87 38.30 -9.37
CA ALA A 78 29.12 37.28 -8.64
C ALA A 78 27.61 37.53 -8.71
N LEU A 79 27.15 38.77 -8.43
CA LEU A 79 25.73 39.14 -8.43
C LEU A 79 25.14 39.17 -9.85
N THR A 80 25.92 39.58 -10.86
CA THR A 80 25.50 39.57 -12.25
C THR A 80 25.30 38.14 -12.74
N LEU A 81 26.21 37.20 -12.42
CA LEU A 81 26.07 35.75 -12.72
C LEU A 81 24.88 35.15 -11.99
N GLN A 82 24.66 35.49 -10.72
CA GLN A 82 23.48 35.04 -9.96
C GLN A 82 22.18 35.46 -10.66
N THR A 83 22.08 36.76 -11.06
CA THR A 83 20.89 37.28 -11.73
C THR A 83 20.67 36.64 -13.10
N LEU A 84 21.73 36.37 -13.88
CA LEU A 84 21.67 35.59 -15.11
C LEU A 84 21.14 34.20 -14.85
N GLY A 85 21.61 33.52 -13.80
CA GLY A 85 21.10 32.21 -13.41
C GLY A 85 19.59 32.22 -13.17
N TYR A 86 19.09 33.21 -12.43
CA TYR A 86 17.66 33.37 -12.20
C TYR A 86 16.86 33.72 -13.45
N ALA A 87 17.40 34.53 -14.34
CA ALA A 87 16.78 34.83 -15.63
C ALA A 87 16.65 33.58 -16.52
N GLU A 88 17.70 32.75 -16.58
CA GLU A 88 17.64 31.48 -17.33
C GLU A 88 16.68 30.45 -16.69
N MET A 89 16.55 30.45 -15.34
CA MET A 89 15.53 29.64 -14.65
C MET A 89 14.11 30.01 -15.07
N SER A 90 13.82 31.29 -15.24
CA SER A 90 12.48 31.75 -15.64
C SER A 90 12.09 31.26 -17.05
N LYS A 91 13.08 30.93 -17.87
CA LYS A 91 12.92 30.30 -19.20
C LYS A 91 12.97 28.76 -19.12
N GLU A 92 12.98 28.17 -17.94
CA GLU A 92 13.10 26.73 -17.72
C GLU A 92 14.41 26.13 -18.31
N ARG A 93 15.42 26.96 -18.54
CA ARG A 93 16.74 26.54 -19.04
C ARG A 93 17.64 26.14 -17.87
N PHE A 94 17.22 25.13 -17.12
CA PHE A 94 17.81 24.76 -15.82
C PHE A 94 19.31 24.44 -15.91
N GLN A 95 19.75 23.73 -16.95
CA GLN A 95 21.17 23.42 -17.12
C GLN A 95 22.06 24.67 -17.32
N VAL A 96 21.54 25.65 -18.07
CA VAL A 96 22.24 26.93 -18.26
C VAL A 96 22.25 27.74 -16.98
N ALA A 97 21.13 27.77 -16.27
CA ALA A 97 21.01 28.42 -14.98
C ALA A 97 22.00 27.87 -13.94
N ILE A 98 22.13 26.55 -13.85
CA ILE A 98 23.14 25.87 -13.01
C ILE A 98 24.55 26.39 -13.36
N GLY A 99 24.88 26.48 -14.64
CA GLY A 99 26.18 26.99 -15.07
C GLY A 99 26.49 28.38 -14.54
N TYR A 100 25.55 29.33 -14.64
CA TYR A 100 25.71 30.67 -14.13
C TYR A 100 25.74 30.77 -12.60
N LEU A 101 24.86 30.02 -11.91
CA LEU A 101 24.81 30.02 -10.46
C LEU A 101 26.08 29.40 -9.84
N ARG A 102 26.62 28.34 -10.44
CA ARG A 102 27.93 27.77 -10.04
C ARG A 102 29.07 28.78 -10.26
N ALA A 103 29.13 29.38 -11.46
CA ALA A 103 30.13 30.40 -11.72
C ALA A 103 30.04 31.56 -10.72
N SER A 104 28.83 31.95 -10.28
CA SER A 104 28.66 32.94 -9.21
C SER A 104 29.24 32.47 -7.86
N LEU A 105 28.99 31.22 -7.48
CA LEU A 105 29.58 30.61 -6.27
C LEU A 105 31.11 30.53 -6.33
N ASP A 106 31.65 30.15 -7.50
CA ASP A 106 33.07 29.96 -7.73
C ASP A 106 33.89 31.28 -7.63
N THR A 107 33.25 32.46 -7.77
CA THR A 107 33.91 33.75 -7.50
C THR A 107 34.38 33.88 -6.06
N GLY A 108 33.73 33.18 -5.11
CA GLY A 108 33.98 33.27 -3.68
C GLY A 108 33.65 34.64 -3.07
N LYS A 109 32.93 35.54 -3.80
CA LYS A 109 32.64 36.92 -3.40
C LYS A 109 31.24 37.13 -2.84
N LEU A 110 30.33 36.15 -2.99
CA LEU A 110 28.99 36.27 -2.43
C LEU A 110 29.02 36.30 -0.90
N PRO A 111 28.19 37.17 -0.28
CA PRO A 111 27.96 37.12 1.17
C PRO A 111 27.50 35.72 1.59
N GLU A 112 27.89 35.24 2.77
CA GLU A 112 27.60 33.89 3.25
C GLU A 112 26.11 33.54 3.16
N SER A 113 25.20 34.42 3.56
CA SER A 113 23.77 34.18 3.46
C SER A 113 23.27 34.03 2.02
N VAL A 114 23.87 34.73 1.07
CA VAL A 114 23.54 34.67 -0.36
C VAL A 114 24.14 33.39 -0.95
N LYS A 115 25.40 33.06 -0.64
CA LYS A 115 26.10 31.84 -1.05
C LYS A 115 25.28 30.60 -0.72
N TYR A 116 24.75 30.51 0.51
CA TYR A 116 23.93 29.37 0.93
C TYR A 116 22.63 29.26 0.14
N ASN A 117 21.96 30.38 -0.13
CA ASN A 117 20.73 30.37 -0.92
C ASN A 117 20.98 29.97 -2.38
N VAL A 118 22.09 30.43 -2.97
CA VAL A 118 22.49 30.03 -4.34
C VAL A 118 22.86 28.56 -4.39
N GLY A 119 23.61 28.05 -3.42
CA GLY A 119 23.95 26.62 -3.32
C GLY A 119 22.70 25.74 -3.21
N TYR A 120 21.73 26.12 -2.39
CA TYR A 120 20.45 25.43 -2.29
C TYR A 120 19.65 25.45 -3.60
N MET A 121 19.67 26.61 -4.30
CA MET A 121 19.03 26.72 -5.62
C MET A 121 19.66 25.78 -6.64
N VAL A 122 21.01 25.69 -6.67
CA VAL A 122 21.72 24.74 -7.55
C VAL A 122 21.31 23.28 -7.21
N ALA A 123 21.25 22.93 -5.92
CA ALA A 123 20.77 21.61 -5.51
C ALA A 123 19.35 21.32 -5.99
N GLN A 124 18.45 22.29 -5.86
CA GLN A 124 17.05 22.14 -6.32
C GLN A 124 16.96 21.98 -7.84
N LEU A 125 17.78 22.70 -8.60
CA LEU A 125 17.80 22.60 -10.06
C LEU A 125 18.34 21.24 -10.52
N HIS A 126 19.41 20.73 -9.90
CA HIS A 126 19.88 19.36 -10.15
C HIS A 126 18.79 18.33 -9.82
N ALA A 127 18.11 18.47 -8.70
CA ALA A 127 17.00 17.58 -8.35
C ALA A 127 15.83 17.63 -9.36
N ALA A 128 15.53 18.84 -9.89
CA ALA A 128 14.51 19.01 -10.93
C ALA A 128 14.87 18.33 -12.26
N LEU A 129 16.16 18.23 -12.55
CA LEU A 129 16.69 17.51 -13.71
C LEU A 129 16.83 15.99 -13.48
N GLY A 130 16.56 15.51 -12.26
CA GLY A 130 16.75 14.13 -11.87
C GLY A 130 18.20 13.75 -11.55
N GLU A 131 19.07 14.74 -11.45
CA GLU A 131 20.49 14.60 -11.15
C GLU A 131 20.73 14.59 -9.63
N TYR A 132 20.17 13.58 -8.94
CA TYR A 132 20.08 13.59 -7.47
C TYR A 132 21.41 13.47 -6.73
N ASP A 133 22.42 12.81 -7.32
CA ASP A 133 23.78 12.75 -6.75
C ASP A 133 24.42 14.15 -6.72
N GLN A 134 24.28 14.90 -7.81
CA GLN A 134 24.75 16.28 -7.86
C GLN A 134 23.95 17.19 -6.93
N ALA A 135 22.63 16.98 -6.85
CA ALA A 135 21.79 17.71 -5.91
C ALA A 135 22.25 17.49 -4.46
N LEU A 136 22.55 16.25 -4.07
CA LEU A 136 23.04 15.92 -2.74
C LEU A 136 24.39 16.56 -2.44
N SER A 137 25.34 16.53 -3.38
CA SER A 137 26.65 17.14 -3.18
C SER A 137 26.57 18.62 -2.78
N PHE A 138 25.69 19.39 -3.40
CA PHE A 138 25.44 20.78 -3.02
C PHE A 138 24.58 20.91 -1.76
N ALA A 139 23.60 20.05 -1.61
CA ALA A 139 22.66 20.10 -0.50
C ALA A 139 23.32 19.72 0.84
N GLU A 140 24.20 18.73 0.88
CA GLU A 140 24.93 18.33 2.08
C GLU A 140 25.84 19.45 2.59
N GLU A 141 26.61 20.10 1.69
CA GLU A 141 27.46 21.24 2.03
C GLU A 141 26.66 22.43 2.56
N TRP A 142 25.53 22.71 1.92
CA TRP A 142 24.65 23.79 2.32
C TRP A 142 23.92 23.51 3.62
N PHE A 143 23.40 22.29 3.81
CA PHE A 143 22.53 21.95 4.93
C PHE A 143 23.24 22.09 6.29
N VAL A 144 24.53 21.73 6.37
CA VAL A 144 25.34 21.83 7.60
C VAL A 144 25.57 23.28 8.04
N THR A 145 25.31 24.26 7.18
CA THR A 145 25.48 25.68 7.49
C THR A 145 24.23 26.34 8.09
N LEU A 146 23.11 25.60 8.11
CA LEU A 146 21.85 26.08 8.63
C LEU A 146 21.79 25.97 10.15
N GLU A 147 21.55 27.06 10.86
CA GLU A 147 21.35 27.06 12.32
C GLU A 147 20.01 26.44 12.70
N ALA A 148 18.96 26.71 11.91
CA ALA A 148 17.60 26.22 12.15
C ALA A 148 16.93 25.83 10.82
N PRO A 149 17.15 24.59 10.33
CA PRO A 149 16.53 24.14 9.09
C PRO A 149 15.00 24.10 9.20
N SER A 150 14.32 24.57 8.16
CA SER A 150 12.86 24.51 8.06
C SER A 150 12.38 23.09 7.68
N PRO A 151 11.11 22.74 7.95
CA PRO A 151 10.54 21.46 7.53
C PRO A 151 10.68 21.18 6.03
N THR A 152 10.59 22.22 5.19
CA THR A 152 10.76 22.08 3.74
C THR A 152 12.19 21.79 3.31
N GLN A 153 13.17 22.24 4.07
CA GLN A 153 14.58 21.94 3.84
C GLN A 153 14.92 20.50 4.28
N PHE A 154 14.39 20.08 5.42
CA PHE A 154 14.49 18.69 5.86
C PHE A 154 13.88 17.72 4.83
N ILE A 155 12.66 18.01 4.34
CA ILE A 155 12.00 17.10 3.38
C ILE A 155 12.70 17.10 2.01
N PHE A 156 13.36 18.19 1.63
CA PHE A 156 14.20 18.23 0.44
C PHE A 156 15.36 17.23 0.55
N MET A 157 16.10 17.26 1.67
CA MET A 157 17.17 16.31 1.94
C MET A 157 16.66 14.87 1.92
N ALA A 158 15.57 14.61 2.62
CA ALA A 158 14.95 13.28 2.65
C ALA A 158 14.60 12.75 1.25
N ASN A 159 13.99 13.59 0.41
CA ASN A 159 13.67 13.22 -0.96
C ASN A 159 14.93 12.95 -1.80
N ALA A 160 15.95 13.80 -1.70
CA ALA A 160 17.18 13.64 -2.45
C ALA A 160 17.88 12.32 -2.09
N TYR A 161 18.00 11.99 -0.79
CA TYR A 161 18.53 10.72 -0.33
C TYR A 161 17.67 9.53 -0.78
N ALA A 162 16.36 9.61 -0.68
CA ALA A 162 15.47 8.53 -1.10
C ALA A 162 15.56 8.25 -2.62
N GLN A 163 15.72 9.29 -3.43
CA GLN A 163 15.87 9.16 -4.89
C GLN A 163 17.21 8.52 -5.30
N THR A 164 18.25 8.64 -4.48
CA THR A 164 19.53 7.92 -4.69
C THR A 164 19.54 6.54 -4.03
N GLY A 165 18.42 6.10 -3.42
CA GLY A 165 18.30 4.81 -2.75
C GLY A 165 18.93 4.77 -1.35
N ARG A 166 19.38 5.89 -0.82
CA ARG A 166 20.00 6.05 0.50
C ARG A 166 18.91 6.23 1.56
N PHE A 167 18.10 5.18 1.79
CA PHE A 167 16.92 5.25 2.66
C PHE A 167 17.27 5.41 4.15
N GLU A 168 18.39 4.86 4.61
CA GLU A 168 18.86 5.01 5.99
C GLU A 168 19.11 6.47 6.33
N GLU A 169 19.66 7.23 5.40
CA GLU A 169 19.91 8.66 5.56
C GLU A 169 18.63 9.49 5.31
N ALA A 170 17.72 9.04 4.44
CA ALA A 170 16.47 9.75 4.15
C ALA A 170 15.53 9.82 5.35
N VAL A 171 15.40 8.72 6.13
CA VAL A 171 14.46 8.60 7.25
C VAL A 171 14.61 9.72 8.29
N PRO A 172 15.79 9.97 8.90
CA PRO A 172 15.94 10.98 9.95
C PRO A 172 15.61 12.41 9.47
N TYR A 173 15.85 12.72 8.20
CA TYR A 173 15.45 14.00 7.62
C TYR A 173 13.93 14.09 7.46
N ALA A 174 13.27 13.05 6.96
CA ALA A 174 11.82 13.04 6.80
C ALA A 174 11.10 13.12 8.15
N GLU A 175 11.56 12.37 9.16
CA GLU A 175 11.03 12.44 10.53
C GLU A 175 11.25 13.82 11.17
N SER A 176 12.40 14.47 10.91
CA SER A 176 12.63 15.84 11.38
C SER A 176 11.68 16.82 10.72
N ALA A 177 11.41 16.68 9.41
CA ALA A 177 10.41 17.51 8.72
C ALA A 177 9.01 17.38 9.36
N ILE A 178 8.62 16.15 9.70
CA ILE A 178 7.33 15.87 10.36
C ILE A 178 7.29 16.48 11.76
N ARG A 179 8.33 16.28 12.55
CA ARG A 179 8.41 16.75 13.94
C ARG A 179 8.42 18.27 14.08
N GLU A 180 9.15 18.95 13.20
CA GLU A 180 9.33 20.42 13.24
C GLU A 180 8.16 21.16 12.56
N SER A 181 7.23 20.47 11.91
CA SER A 181 6.08 21.07 11.25
C SER A 181 4.85 21.08 12.16
N SER A 182 4.15 22.23 12.20
CA SER A 182 2.82 22.31 12.84
C SER A 182 1.74 21.55 12.07
N GLU A 183 1.91 21.41 10.74
CA GLU A 183 0.98 20.73 9.84
C GLU A 183 1.75 19.81 8.89
N PRO A 184 2.19 18.62 9.35
CA PRO A 184 2.91 17.68 8.51
C PRO A 184 2.03 17.20 7.35
N ARG A 185 2.61 17.12 6.15
CA ARG A 185 1.87 16.73 4.94
C ARG A 185 1.81 15.22 4.79
N GLU A 186 0.72 14.73 4.20
CA GLU A 186 0.48 13.31 3.92
C GLU A 186 1.68 12.63 3.21
N ASN A 187 2.23 13.28 2.19
CA ASN A 187 3.33 12.74 1.41
C ASN A 187 4.66 12.60 2.18
N TRP A 188 4.83 13.29 3.31
CA TRP A 188 6.01 13.15 4.17
C TRP A 188 5.95 11.82 4.94
N TYR A 189 4.79 11.48 5.48
CA TYR A 189 4.57 10.16 6.10
C TYR A 189 4.68 9.03 5.07
N GLN A 190 4.17 9.25 3.85
CA GLN A 190 4.32 8.27 2.76
C GLN A 190 5.79 8.01 2.42
N LEU A 191 6.63 9.04 2.41
CA LEU A 191 8.07 8.89 2.20
C LEU A 191 8.71 8.04 3.30
N VAL A 192 8.40 8.33 4.58
CA VAL A 192 8.91 7.56 5.72
C VAL A 192 8.48 6.10 5.64
N VAL A 193 7.19 5.85 5.36
CA VAL A 193 6.66 4.50 5.18
C VAL A 193 7.38 3.76 4.05
N ALA A 194 7.54 4.40 2.89
CA ALA A 194 8.23 3.81 1.74
C ALA A 194 9.70 3.50 2.04
N ALA A 195 10.40 4.40 2.75
CA ALA A 195 11.77 4.18 3.17
C ALA A 195 11.89 3.00 4.15
N HIS A 196 11.01 2.92 5.15
CA HIS A 196 10.99 1.80 6.09
C HIS A 196 10.69 0.47 5.42
N PHE A 197 9.80 0.43 4.41
CA PHE A 197 9.58 -0.79 3.61
C PHE A 197 10.83 -1.21 2.83
N LYS A 198 11.58 -0.25 2.29
CA LYS A 198 12.84 -0.53 1.58
C LYS A 198 13.93 -1.07 2.52
N LEU A 199 13.90 -0.65 3.78
CA LEU A 199 14.81 -1.09 4.83
C LEU A 199 14.30 -2.34 5.60
N GLU A 200 13.15 -2.89 5.20
CA GLU A 200 12.48 -4.01 5.89
C GLU A 200 12.13 -3.71 7.37
N ASN A 201 12.06 -2.44 7.73
CA ASN A 201 11.72 -1.96 9.06
C ASN A 201 10.18 -1.90 9.23
N TYR A 202 9.52 -3.05 9.17
CA TYR A 202 8.06 -3.15 9.14
C TYR A 202 7.37 -2.59 10.40
N ALA A 203 8.01 -2.66 11.56
CA ALA A 203 7.45 -2.10 12.80
C ALA A 203 7.32 -0.58 12.73
N GLN A 204 8.36 0.11 12.24
CA GLN A 204 8.36 1.57 12.05
C GLN A 204 7.41 1.97 10.93
N ALA A 205 7.34 1.18 9.84
CA ALA A 205 6.36 1.38 8.78
C ALA A 205 4.92 1.32 9.33
N ALA A 206 4.61 0.34 10.18
CA ALA A 206 3.29 0.21 10.82
C ALA A 206 2.94 1.39 11.72
N GLU A 207 3.90 1.94 12.46
CA GLU A 207 3.68 3.13 13.30
C GLU A 207 3.28 4.35 12.47
N ASN A 208 4.00 4.61 11.39
CA ASN A 208 3.68 5.73 10.49
C ASN A 208 2.38 5.49 9.72
N LEU A 209 2.08 4.25 9.32
CA LEU A 209 0.80 3.89 8.71
C LEU A 209 -0.38 4.08 9.68
N ARG A 210 -0.22 3.81 10.99
CA ARG A 210 -1.25 4.13 11.99
C ARG A 210 -1.57 5.62 12.02
N THR A 211 -0.55 6.47 11.93
CA THR A 211 -0.74 7.92 11.84
C THR A 211 -1.48 8.30 10.55
N LEU A 212 -1.11 7.70 9.41
CA LEU A 212 -1.80 7.92 8.13
C LEU A 212 -3.28 7.51 8.20
N VAL A 213 -3.58 6.34 8.76
CA VAL A 213 -4.96 5.86 8.95
C VAL A 213 -5.76 6.79 9.87
N ALA A 214 -5.15 7.28 10.95
CA ALA A 214 -5.82 8.17 11.91
C ALA A 214 -6.10 9.56 11.32
N THR A 215 -5.18 10.08 10.49
CA THR A 215 -5.26 11.45 9.96
C THR A 215 -6.03 11.53 8.63
N TRP A 216 -5.90 10.52 7.77
CA TRP A 216 -6.56 10.40 6.45
C TRP A 216 -7.36 9.09 6.35
N PRO A 217 -8.37 8.90 7.21
CA PRO A 217 -9.12 7.62 7.30
C PRO A 217 -9.89 7.28 6.02
N GLU A 218 -10.18 8.26 5.16
CA GLU A 218 -10.86 8.05 3.86
C GLU A 218 -9.97 7.31 2.84
N ARG A 219 -8.67 7.21 3.08
CA ARG A 219 -7.72 6.52 2.22
C ARG A 219 -7.64 5.04 2.57
N ILE A 220 -8.52 4.22 2.01
CA ILE A 220 -8.54 2.76 2.26
C ILE A 220 -7.18 2.09 2.01
N SER A 221 -6.35 2.63 1.10
CA SER A 221 -5.02 2.10 0.82
C SER A 221 -4.10 2.06 2.05
N TYR A 222 -4.25 2.98 3.01
CA TYR A 222 -3.45 2.96 4.23
C TYR A 222 -3.89 1.86 5.19
N TRP A 223 -5.19 1.58 5.26
CA TRP A 223 -5.73 0.45 6.03
C TRP A 223 -5.23 -0.88 5.46
N GLU A 224 -5.26 -1.02 4.13
CA GLU A 224 -4.77 -2.21 3.43
C GLU A 224 -3.27 -2.42 3.65
N GLN A 225 -2.46 -1.34 3.54
CA GLN A 225 -1.02 -1.39 3.80
C GLN A 225 -0.73 -1.72 5.26
N LEU A 226 -1.43 -1.10 6.21
CA LEU A 226 -1.25 -1.36 7.64
C LEU A 226 -1.59 -2.81 7.98
N ALA A 227 -2.70 -3.34 7.46
CA ALA A 227 -3.06 -4.74 7.66
C ALA A 227 -2.02 -5.69 7.06
N SER A 228 -1.55 -5.42 5.83
CA SER A 228 -0.49 -6.21 5.20
C SER A 228 0.83 -6.16 5.97
N THR A 229 1.16 -5.00 6.53
CA THR A 229 2.35 -4.82 7.37
C THR A 229 2.26 -5.63 8.65
N TYR A 230 1.08 -5.65 9.30
CA TYR A 230 0.87 -6.50 10.47
C TYR A 230 0.93 -7.99 10.15
N ILE A 231 0.47 -8.42 8.96
CA ILE A 231 0.66 -9.81 8.51
C ILE A 231 2.16 -10.14 8.36
N ALA A 232 2.94 -9.22 7.78
CA ALA A 232 4.39 -9.41 7.64
C ALA A 232 5.14 -9.47 8.98
N LEU A 233 4.54 -8.92 10.05
CA LEU A 233 5.04 -8.97 11.43
C LEU A 233 4.50 -10.16 12.24
N ASP A 234 3.77 -11.11 11.62
CA ASP A 234 3.04 -12.19 12.29
C ASP A 234 2.00 -11.69 13.33
N GLU A 235 1.54 -10.45 13.18
CA GLU A 235 0.55 -9.81 14.06
C GLU A 235 -0.87 -9.88 13.45
N GLU A 236 -1.32 -11.07 13.05
CA GLU A 236 -2.62 -11.28 12.35
C GLU A 236 -3.81 -10.69 13.13
N GLU A 237 -3.73 -10.64 14.45
CA GLU A 237 -4.77 -10.03 15.29
C GLU A 237 -4.95 -8.55 15.00
N LYS A 238 -3.86 -7.81 14.92
CA LYS A 238 -3.89 -6.40 14.59
C LYS A 238 -4.33 -6.18 13.14
N ALA A 239 -3.87 -7.04 12.21
CA ALA A 239 -4.28 -7.00 10.82
C ALA A 239 -5.81 -7.15 10.68
N PHE A 240 -6.38 -8.15 11.34
CA PHE A 240 -7.83 -8.36 11.34
C PHE A 240 -8.59 -7.20 11.96
N ALA A 241 -8.11 -6.66 13.11
CA ALA A 241 -8.73 -5.53 13.78
C ALA A 241 -8.77 -4.28 12.90
N VAL A 242 -7.68 -3.99 12.18
CA VAL A 242 -7.59 -2.86 11.23
C VAL A 242 -8.61 -3.02 10.10
N LEU A 243 -8.66 -4.18 9.44
CA LEU A 243 -9.62 -4.41 8.36
C LEU A 243 -11.06 -4.42 8.87
N ARG A 244 -11.30 -4.94 10.09
CA ARG A 244 -12.64 -4.91 10.71
C ARG A 244 -13.12 -3.49 10.97
N LEU A 245 -12.24 -2.59 11.42
CA LEU A 245 -12.59 -1.17 11.60
C LEU A 245 -12.92 -0.52 10.26
N ALA A 246 -12.11 -0.76 9.23
CA ALA A 246 -12.40 -0.27 7.87
C ALA A 246 -13.72 -0.82 7.32
N TRP A 247 -14.06 -2.08 7.62
CA TRP A 247 -15.33 -2.70 7.26
C TRP A 247 -16.55 -2.07 7.96
N LEU A 248 -16.43 -1.81 9.25
CA LEU A 248 -17.50 -1.18 10.03
C LEU A 248 -17.77 0.27 9.59
N ASP A 249 -16.78 0.92 8.99
CA ASP A 249 -16.85 2.29 8.47
C ASP A 249 -17.16 2.31 6.95
N ASP A 250 -17.65 1.20 6.40
CA ASP A 250 -18.06 1.02 5.00
C ASP A 250 -16.98 1.40 3.96
N ARG A 251 -15.69 1.23 4.29
CA ARG A 251 -14.56 1.62 3.43
C ARG A 251 -14.04 0.51 2.52
N ILE A 252 -14.42 -0.75 2.80
CA ILE A 252 -13.94 -1.89 2.00
C ILE A 252 -14.83 -2.05 0.77
N GLU A 253 -14.26 -1.79 -0.41
CA GLU A 253 -14.91 -1.88 -1.70
C GLU A 253 -14.29 -2.94 -2.63
N LYS A 254 -13.13 -3.50 -2.25
CA LYS A 254 -12.40 -4.48 -3.07
C LYS A 254 -12.63 -5.90 -2.60
N GLU A 255 -12.88 -6.80 -3.57
CA GLU A 255 -12.97 -8.24 -3.34
C GLU A 255 -11.73 -8.79 -2.63
N SER A 256 -10.53 -8.37 -3.06
CA SER A 256 -9.27 -8.87 -2.49
C SER A 256 -9.14 -8.58 -0.99
N THR A 257 -9.51 -7.37 -0.58
CA THR A 257 -9.44 -6.92 0.81
C THR A 257 -10.45 -7.67 1.68
N LEU A 258 -11.68 -7.82 1.20
CA LEU A 258 -12.73 -8.56 1.89
C LEU A 258 -12.39 -10.05 2.02
N LYS A 259 -11.84 -10.65 0.96
CA LYS A 259 -11.35 -12.04 0.97
C LYS A 259 -10.21 -12.22 1.99
N SER A 260 -9.24 -11.31 2.03
CA SER A 260 -8.15 -11.34 3.02
C SER A 260 -8.68 -11.25 4.44
N MET A 261 -9.67 -10.37 4.69
CA MET A 261 -10.32 -10.24 5.99
C MET A 261 -11.04 -11.54 6.41
N ALA A 262 -11.75 -12.19 5.49
CA ALA A 262 -12.41 -13.47 5.76
C ALA A 262 -11.40 -14.59 6.03
N GLN A 263 -10.27 -14.62 5.32
CA GLN A 263 -9.19 -15.59 5.54
C GLN A 263 -8.51 -15.37 6.89
N LEU A 264 -8.25 -14.13 7.30
CA LEU A 264 -7.74 -13.80 8.63
C LEU A 264 -8.70 -14.23 9.75
N ALA A 265 -10.00 -14.06 9.54
CA ALA A 265 -11.00 -14.54 10.51
C ALA A 265 -10.95 -16.08 10.67
N LEU A 266 -10.74 -16.81 9.56
CA LEU A 266 -10.58 -18.27 9.59
C LEU A 266 -9.30 -18.71 10.29
N SER A 267 -8.14 -18.11 9.95
CA SER A 267 -6.84 -18.46 10.56
C SER A 267 -6.85 -18.22 12.07
N ARG A 268 -7.61 -17.24 12.52
CA ARG A 268 -7.77 -16.88 13.94
C ARG A 268 -8.80 -17.70 14.71
N GLY A 269 -9.44 -18.68 14.06
CA GLY A 269 -10.42 -19.53 14.70
C GLY A 269 -11.76 -18.85 15.01
N VAL A 270 -12.12 -17.82 14.24
CA VAL A 270 -13.44 -17.16 14.29
C VAL A 270 -14.21 -17.36 12.98
N PRO A 271 -14.49 -18.62 12.60
CA PRO A 271 -15.00 -18.96 11.27
C PRO A 271 -16.39 -18.37 10.99
N GLU A 272 -17.23 -18.22 11.99
CA GLU A 272 -18.54 -17.58 11.84
C GLU A 272 -18.40 -16.15 11.30
N HIS A 273 -17.45 -15.36 11.83
CA HIS A 273 -17.20 -14.02 11.33
C HIS A 273 -16.75 -14.03 9.86
N ALA A 274 -15.94 -15.02 9.45
CA ALA A 274 -15.52 -15.14 8.07
C ALA A 274 -16.72 -15.37 7.13
N ALA A 275 -17.65 -16.24 7.53
CA ALA A 275 -18.85 -16.54 6.76
C ALA A 275 -19.78 -15.32 6.66
N LEU A 276 -20.01 -14.61 7.76
CA LEU A 276 -20.82 -13.39 7.82
C LEU A 276 -20.22 -12.24 7.00
N ILE A 277 -18.89 -12.07 7.01
CA ILE A 277 -18.19 -11.07 6.18
C ILE A 277 -18.46 -11.34 4.69
N LEU A 278 -18.33 -12.60 4.26
CA LEU A 278 -18.58 -12.99 2.86
C LEU A 278 -20.05 -12.80 2.51
N GLU A 279 -20.97 -13.20 3.38
CA GLU A 279 -22.41 -13.01 3.17
C GLU A 279 -22.79 -11.54 2.98
N ALA A 280 -22.30 -10.68 3.87
CA ALA A 280 -22.50 -9.24 3.77
C ALA A 280 -21.83 -8.64 2.53
N GLY A 281 -20.65 -9.15 2.13
CA GLY A 281 -19.98 -8.76 0.89
C GLY A 281 -20.79 -9.08 -0.37
N PHE A 282 -21.43 -10.26 -0.41
CA PHE A 282 -22.37 -10.63 -1.47
C PHE A 282 -23.62 -9.74 -1.46
N ALA A 283 -24.19 -9.47 -0.28
CA ALA A 283 -25.38 -8.64 -0.15
C ALA A 283 -25.14 -7.19 -0.57
N ARG A 284 -23.96 -6.64 -0.28
CA ARG A 284 -23.54 -5.28 -0.67
C ARG A 284 -23.01 -5.21 -2.11
N GLN A 285 -22.93 -6.33 -2.85
CA GLN A 285 -22.37 -6.40 -4.21
C GLN A 285 -20.91 -5.94 -4.33
N ILE A 286 -20.14 -6.07 -3.25
CA ILE A 286 -18.67 -5.82 -3.23
C ILE A 286 -17.95 -6.98 -3.90
N ILE A 287 -18.51 -8.20 -3.77
CA ILE A 287 -17.96 -9.44 -4.33
C ILE A 287 -19.05 -10.20 -5.09
N ASP A 288 -18.63 -10.88 -6.14
CA ASP A 288 -19.50 -11.75 -6.93
C ASP A 288 -19.54 -13.18 -6.38
N ARG A 289 -20.69 -13.85 -6.54
CA ARG A 289 -20.85 -15.27 -6.14
C ARG A 289 -20.15 -16.19 -7.12
N ASN A 290 -18.84 -16.33 -7.00
CA ASN A 290 -18.02 -17.27 -7.75
C ASN A 290 -17.66 -18.51 -6.91
N ALA A 291 -17.19 -19.57 -7.56
CA ALA A 291 -16.84 -20.84 -6.91
C ALA A 291 -15.85 -20.67 -5.74
N SER A 292 -14.83 -19.79 -5.90
CA SER A 292 -13.82 -19.57 -4.87
C SER A 292 -14.39 -18.97 -3.59
N LEU A 293 -15.20 -17.91 -3.70
CA LEU A 293 -15.75 -17.19 -2.55
C LEU A 293 -16.92 -17.91 -1.90
N VAL A 294 -17.81 -18.51 -2.70
CA VAL A 294 -18.89 -19.36 -2.17
C VAL A 294 -18.31 -20.60 -1.50
N GLY A 295 -17.25 -21.20 -2.06
CA GLY A 295 -16.54 -22.30 -1.43
C GLY A 295 -15.84 -21.91 -0.13
N LEU A 296 -15.32 -20.69 -0.04
CA LEU A 296 -14.74 -20.14 1.19
C LEU A 296 -15.83 -19.97 2.26
N GLN A 297 -16.99 -19.42 1.90
CA GLN A 297 -18.14 -19.23 2.80
C GLN A 297 -18.65 -20.58 3.34
N ALA A 298 -18.80 -21.59 2.45
CA ALA A 298 -19.23 -22.91 2.86
C ALA A 298 -18.28 -23.57 3.88
N ARG A 299 -16.98 -23.45 3.65
CA ARG A 299 -15.96 -23.93 4.60
C ARG A 299 -15.99 -23.17 5.92
N ALA A 300 -16.23 -21.86 5.87
CA ALA A 300 -16.33 -21.02 7.06
C ALA A 300 -17.52 -21.45 7.93
N TRP A 301 -18.70 -21.62 7.36
CA TRP A 301 -19.86 -22.13 8.06
C TRP A 301 -19.63 -23.53 8.63
N ALA A 302 -19.03 -24.42 7.86
CA ALA A 302 -18.71 -25.78 8.33
C ALA A 302 -17.73 -25.76 9.51
N ALA A 303 -16.71 -24.90 9.47
CA ALA A 303 -15.74 -24.73 10.55
C ALA A 303 -16.38 -24.09 11.80
N ALA A 304 -17.40 -23.24 11.63
CA ALA A 304 -18.20 -22.69 12.69
C ALA A 304 -19.17 -23.71 13.33
N LYS A 305 -19.30 -24.91 12.73
CA LYS A 305 -20.31 -25.94 13.05
C LYS A 305 -21.75 -25.51 12.80
N GLU A 306 -21.93 -24.45 12.03
CA GLU A 306 -23.23 -24.01 11.51
C GLU A 306 -23.54 -24.85 10.25
N TYR A 307 -23.91 -26.12 10.49
CA TYR A 307 -23.94 -27.15 9.45
C TYR A 307 -25.07 -26.93 8.46
N GLU A 308 -26.21 -26.41 8.87
CA GLU A 308 -27.34 -26.14 7.97
C GLU A 308 -26.99 -25.03 6.97
N GLU A 309 -26.35 -23.96 7.45
CA GLU A 309 -25.84 -22.86 6.63
C GLU A 309 -24.77 -23.36 5.66
N ALA A 310 -23.83 -24.17 6.16
CA ALA A 310 -22.79 -24.77 5.33
C ALA A 310 -23.36 -25.62 4.20
N ILE A 311 -24.34 -26.48 4.51
CA ILE A 311 -25.03 -27.35 3.55
C ILE A 311 -25.75 -26.50 2.49
N SER A 312 -26.47 -25.47 2.92
CA SER A 312 -27.14 -24.54 2.00
C SER A 312 -26.16 -23.93 0.99
N VAL A 313 -25.01 -23.46 1.49
CA VAL A 313 -23.98 -22.86 0.64
C VAL A 313 -23.27 -23.91 -0.24
N TYR A 314 -23.01 -25.14 0.25
CA TYR A 314 -22.47 -26.22 -0.59
C TYR A 314 -23.41 -26.61 -1.73
N ARG A 315 -24.73 -26.58 -1.52
CA ARG A 315 -25.71 -26.80 -2.61
C ARG A 315 -25.67 -25.69 -3.67
N GLN A 316 -25.46 -24.46 -3.25
CA GLN A 316 -25.25 -23.35 -4.20
C GLN A 316 -23.95 -23.54 -4.98
N LEU A 317 -22.88 -23.90 -4.29
CA LEU A 317 -21.56 -24.14 -4.89
C LEU A 317 -21.61 -25.26 -5.94
N ALA A 318 -22.34 -26.34 -5.67
CA ALA A 318 -22.50 -27.43 -6.61
C ALA A 318 -23.10 -26.99 -7.95
N LYS A 319 -24.04 -26.06 -7.91
CA LYS A 319 -24.65 -25.48 -9.12
C LYS A 319 -23.67 -24.56 -9.88
N ILE A 320 -22.81 -23.82 -9.15
CA ILE A 320 -21.81 -22.95 -9.74
C ILE A 320 -20.68 -23.74 -10.41
N GLU A 321 -20.26 -24.84 -9.78
CA GLU A 321 -19.18 -25.69 -10.27
C GLU A 321 -19.65 -26.75 -11.28
N ASP A 322 -20.97 -26.96 -11.41
CA ASP A 322 -21.58 -28.06 -12.16
C ASP A 322 -20.94 -29.43 -11.77
N SER A 323 -20.86 -29.67 -10.46
CA SER A 323 -20.12 -30.81 -9.88
C SER A 323 -20.80 -31.37 -8.63
N GLY A 324 -20.67 -32.66 -8.40
CA GLY A 324 -21.12 -33.34 -7.19
C GLY A 324 -20.18 -33.15 -5.98
N GLU A 325 -18.96 -32.64 -6.15
CA GLU A 325 -17.97 -32.54 -5.06
C GLU A 325 -18.46 -31.68 -3.87
N PRO A 326 -19.13 -30.51 -4.03
CA PRO A 326 -19.69 -29.82 -2.91
C PRO A 326 -20.80 -30.58 -2.19
N LEU A 327 -21.62 -31.35 -2.94
CA LEU A 327 -22.68 -32.17 -2.34
C LEU A 327 -22.09 -33.32 -1.52
N LEU A 328 -20.95 -33.86 -1.92
CA LEU A 328 -20.20 -34.82 -1.11
C LEU A 328 -19.79 -34.27 0.24
N LYS A 329 -19.39 -32.98 0.27
CA LYS A 329 -19.07 -32.25 1.53
C LYS A 329 -20.35 -32.04 2.37
N ALA A 330 -21.43 -31.62 1.75
CA ALA A 330 -22.74 -31.49 2.42
C ALA A 330 -23.21 -32.82 3.03
N THR A 331 -23.04 -33.93 2.30
CA THR A 331 -23.38 -35.27 2.81
C THR A 331 -22.59 -35.61 4.08
N ARG A 332 -21.30 -35.28 4.16
CA ARG A 332 -20.50 -35.49 5.39
C ARG A 332 -21.10 -34.80 6.58
N LEU A 333 -21.56 -33.55 6.40
CA LEU A 333 -22.19 -32.80 7.47
C LEU A 333 -23.53 -33.43 7.91
N TYR A 334 -24.35 -33.90 6.96
CA TYR A 334 -25.58 -34.65 7.30
C TYR A 334 -25.28 -35.95 8.07
N LEU A 335 -24.24 -36.69 7.68
CA LEU A 335 -23.81 -37.89 8.42
C LEU A 335 -23.33 -37.53 9.84
N GLU A 336 -22.61 -36.41 10.02
CA GLU A 336 -22.16 -35.91 11.32
C GLU A 336 -23.33 -35.47 12.21
N MET A 337 -24.40 -34.95 11.60
CA MET A 337 -25.65 -34.58 12.26
C MET A 337 -26.60 -35.77 12.51
N GLU A 338 -26.22 -36.98 12.12
CA GLU A 338 -27.04 -38.19 12.16
C GLU A 338 -28.37 -38.06 11.35
N LYS A 339 -28.39 -37.12 10.37
CA LYS A 339 -29.52 -36.93 9.45
C LYS A 339 -29.41 -37.88 8.26
N TRP A 340 -29.60 -39.18 8.54
CA TRP A 340 -29.32 -40.27 7.60
C TRP A 340 -30.15 -40.20 6.30
N SER A 341 -31.42 -39.83 6.39
CA SER A 341 -32.30 -39.72 5.23
C SER A 341 -31.88 -38.53 4.32
N ASP A 342 -31.47 -37.42 4.90
CA ASP A 342 -31.00 -36.28 4.13
C ASP A 342 -29.64 -36.56 3.50
N ALA A 343 -28.76 -37.28 4.22
CA ALA A 343 -27.50 -37.77 3.71
C ALA A 343 -27.67 -38.67 2.50
N GLU A 344 -28.63 -39.63 2.56
CA GLU A 344 -28.97 -40.51 1.43
C GLU A 344 -29.40 -39.74 0.19
N LEU A 345 -30.30 -38.78 0.34
CA LEU A 345 -30.78 -37.98 -0.80
C LEU A 345 -29.65 -37.18 -1.44
N VAL A 346 -28.86 -36.48 -0.62
CA VAL A 346 -27.81 -35.59 -1.14
C VAL A 346 -26.64 -36.35 -1.75
N ILE A 347 -26.30 -37.54 -1.23
CA ILE A 347 -25.21 -38.32 -1.82
C ILE A 347 -25.62 -38.95 -3.16
N LEU A 348 -26.89 -39.31 -3.34
CA LEU A 348 -27.39 -39.75 -4.64
C LEU A 348 -27.29 -38.62 -5.68
N ASP A 349 -27.67 -37.39 -5.31
CA ASP A 349 -27.52 -36.22 -6.16
C ASP A 349 -26.04 -35.98 -6.49
N ALA A 350 -25.13 -36.13 -5.50
CA ALA A 350 -23.70 -35.96 -5.70
C ALA A 350 -23.12 -36.98 -6.72
N ILE A 351 -23.49 -38.24 -6.56
CA ILE A 351 -23.04 -39.31 -7.47
C ILE A 351 -23.56 -39.07 -8.89
N GLN A 352 -24.82 -38.65 -9.02
CA GLN A 352 -25.43 -38.34 -10.31
C GLN A 352 -24.79 -37.15 -10.99
N ALA A 353 -24.45 -36.07 -10.25
CA ALA A 353 -23.77 -34.89 -10.74
C ALA A 353 -22.29 -35.13 -11.11
N GLY A 354 -21.73 -36.25 -10.68
CA GLY A 354 -20.33 -36.63 -10.90
C GLY A 354 -19.41 -36.16 -9.79
N ILE A 355 -18.69 -37.13 -9.22
CA ILE A 355 -17.66 -36.93 -8.19
C ILE A 355 -16.35 -37.57 -8.60
N GLU A 356 -15.21 -36.99 -8.22
CA GLU A 356 -13.87 -37.49 -8.59
C GLU A 356 -13.60 -38.90 -8.03
N LYS A 357 -14.15 -39.19 -6.83
CA LYS A 357 -13.96 -40.45 -6.11
C LYS A 357 -15.29 -41.14 -5.86
N PRO A 358 -15.87 -41.83 -6.86
CA PRO A 358 -17.18 -42.48 -6.72
C PRO A 358 -17.23 -43.47 -5.57
N GLY A 359 -16.12 -44.13 -5.25
CA GLY A 359 -16.02 -45.05 -4.12
C GLY A 359 -16.36 -44.40 -2.77
N GLU A 360 -15.95 -43.17 -2.54
CA GLU A 360 -16.32 -42.38 -1.33
C GLU A 360 -17.83 -42.13 -1.28
N GLY A 361 -18.42 -41.73 -2.42
CA GLY A 361 -19.86 -41.53 -2.52
C GLY A 361 -20.67 -42.79 -2.17
N TYR A 362 -20.32 -43.93 -2.76
CA TYR A 362 -20.98 -45.23 -2.43
C TYR A 362 -20.73 -45.66 -0.99
N LEU A 363 -19.56 -45.36 -0.42
CA LEU A 363 -19.27 -45.65 0.99
C LEU A 363 -20.20 -44.85 1.92
N MET A 364 -20.37 -43.55 1.66
CA MET A 364 -21.25 -42.67 2.46
C MET A 364 -22.73 -43.07 2.28
N LEU A 365 -23.14 -43.43 1.07
CA LEU A 365 -24.48 -43.96 0.80
C LEU A 365 -24.74 -45.22 1.62
N GLY A 366 -23.80 -46.15 1.61
CA GLY A 366 -23.90 -47.39 2.39
C GLY A 366 -24.03 -47.11 3.89
N MET A 367 -23.27 -46.14 4.42
CA MET A 367 -23.36 -45.73 5.83
C MET A 367 -24.74 -45.14 6.15
N ALA A 368 -25.22 -44.18 5.37
CA ALA A 368 -26.53 -43.59 5.57
C ALA A 368 -27.68 -44.60 5.50
N LEU A 369 -27.59 -45.59 4.61
CA LEU A 369 -28.59 -46.65 4.47
C LEU A 369 -28.54 -47.67 5.63
N ALA A 370 -27.34 -48.01 6.12
CA ALA A 370 -27.17 -48.93 7.23
C ALA A 370 -27.81 -48.41 8.50
N GLU A 371 -27.58 -47.12 8.82
CA GLU A 371 -28.14 -46.44 10.01
C GLU A 371 -29.67 -46.26 9.92
N GLN A 372 -30.24 -46.31 8.70
CA GLN A 372 -31.69 -46.31 8.49
C GLN A 372 -32.28 -47.75 8.52
N ASN A 373 -31.50 -48.77 8.81
CA ASN A 373 -31.87 -50.18 8.74
C ASN A 373 -32.26 -50.66 7.31
N LYS A 374 -31.86 -49.94 6.25
CA LYS A 374 -32.03 -50.32 4.85
C LYS A 374 -30.88 -51.24 4.40
N PHE A 375 -30.75 -52.41 5.06
CA PHE A 375 -29.56 -53.23 4.99
C PHE A 375 -29.24 -53.77 3.58
N GLU A 376 -30.25 -54.27 2.82
CA GLU A 376 -30.03 -54.76 1.47
C GLU A 376 -29.44 -53.73 0.53
N GLN A 377 -29.97 -52.48 0.60
CA GLN A 377 -29.46 -51.35 -0.19
C GLN A 377 -28.07 -50.93 0.29
N SER A 378 -27.82 -50.95 1.61
CA SER A 378 -26.52 -50.69 2.21
C SER A 378 -25.45 -51.68 1.71
N PHE A 379 -25.78 -52.99 1.61
CA PHE A 379 -24.86 -54.01 1.08
C PHE A 379 -24.52 -53.75 -0.39
N ASP A 380 -25.49 -53.38 -1.23
CA ASP A 380 -25.22 -52.98 -2.62
C ASP A 380 -24.27 -51.76 -2.69
N ALA A 381 -24.57 -50.74 -1.91
CA ALA A 381 -23.74 -49.53 -1.89
C ALA A 381 -22.30 -49.84 -1.45
N PHE A 382 -22.10 -50.58 -0.37
CA PHE A 382 -20.76 -50.99 0.08
C PHE A 382 -20.08 -51.94 -0.93
N GLY A 383 -20.86 -52.82 -1.62
CA GLY A 383 -20.37 -53.66 -2.70
C GLY A 383 -19.78 -52.81 -3.85
N ARG A 384 -20.50 -51.74 -4.26
CA ARG A 384 -20.02 -50.79 -5.26
C ARG A 384 -18.77 -50.07 -4.78
N ALA A 385 -18.75 -49.58 -3.54
CA ALA A 385 -17.58 -48.93 -2.94
C ALA A 385 -16.35 -49.88 -2.93
N ALA A 386 -16.52 -51.16 -2.73
CA ALA A 386 -15.44 -52.14 -2.68
C ALA A 386 -14.77 -52.39 -4.05
N ASN A 387 -15.35 -51.94 -5.15
CA ASN A 387 -14.75 -52.03 -6.48
C ASN A 387 -13.65 -50.95 -6.70
N PHE A 388 -13.61 -49.92 -5.87
CA PHE A 388 -12.59 -48.85 -5.94
C PHE A 388 -11.44 -49.13 -4.96
N ALA A 389 -10.21 -49.05 -5.45
CA ALA A 389 -9.02 -49.43 -4.68
C ALA A 389 -8.86 -48.62 -3.37
N ASP A 390 -9.21 -47.34 -3.40
CA ASP A 390 -9.10 -46.39 -2.28
C ASP A 390 -10.11 -46.63 -1.16
N THR A 391 -11.28 -47.19 -1.48
CA THR A 391 -12.37 -47.47 -0.52
C THR A 391 -12.55 -48.95 -0.19
N LYS A 392 -11.93 -49.87 -0.94
CA LYS A 392 -12.12 -51.29 -0.82
C LYS A 392 -12.00 -51.83 0.62
N ARG A 393 -10.98 -51.43 1.36
CA ARG A 393 -10.74 -51.89 2.73
C ARG A 393 -11.85 -51.41 3.66
N ARG A 394 -12.19 -50.11 3.58
CA ARG A 394 -13.23 -49.49 4.41
C ARG A 394 -14.61 -50.06 4.09
N ALA A 395 -14.94 -50.23 2.83
CA ALA A 395 -16.21 -50.83 2.39
C ALA A 395 -16.40 -52.25 2.95
N LYS A 396 -15.34 -53.08 2.94
CA LYS A 396 -15.40 -54.42 3.55
C LYS A 396 -15.56 -54.41 5.07
N GLN A 397 -15.05 -53.40 5.75
CA GLN A 397 -15.26 -53.23 7.20
C GLN A 397 -16.71 -52.85 7.49
N TRP A 398 -17.24 -51.90 6.75
CA TRP A 398 -18.62 -51.43 6.88
C TRP A 398 -19.63 -52.54 6.49
N LEU A 399 -19.36 -53.34 5.46
CA LEU A 399 -20.17 -54.51 5.12
C LEU A 399 -20.30 -55.45 6.31
N ARG A 400 -19.22 -55.79 6.99
CA ARG A 400 -19.23 -56.66 8.17
C ARG A 400 -20.01 -56.06 9.34
N TYR A 401 -19.86 -54.76 9.57
CA TYR A 401 -20.61 -54.03 10.60
C TYR A 401 -22.09 -54.05 10.30
N SER A 402 -22.50 -53.68 9.09
CA SER A 402 -23.87 -53.65 8.64
C SER A 402 -24.53 -55.07 8.67
N ASP A 403 -23.81 -56.14 8.31
CA ASP A 403 -24.28 -57.52 8.42
C ASP A 403 -24.51 -57.91 9.90
N GLY A 404 -23.65 -57.44 10.81
CA GLY A 404 -23.85 -57.63 12.23
C GLY A 404 -25.14 -56.98 12.76
N LEU A 405 -25.40 -55.71 12.36
CA LEU A 405 -26.62 -55.00 12.70
C LEU A 405 -27.87 -55.68 12.14
N PHE A 406 -27.80 -56.15 10.87
CA PHE A 406 -28.90 -56.88 10.24
C PHE A 406 -29.25 -58.17 10.98
N LYS A 407 -28.25 -58.97 11.34
CA LYS A 407 -28.43 -60.19 12.14
C LYS A 407 -29.03 -59.92 13.51
N GLN A 408 -28.59 -58.83 14.17
CA GLN A 408 -29.14 -58.40 15.43
C GLN A 408 -30.61 -57.99 15.29
N GLN A 409 -30.96 -57.27 14.24
CA GLN A 409 -32.35 -56.89 13.94
C GLN A 409 -33.24 -58.12 13.73
N GLN A 410 -32.79 -59.08 12.88
CA GLN A 410 -33.51 -60.33 12.64
C GLN A 410 -33.71 -61.11 13.92
N TRP A 411 -32.67 -61.20 14.76
CA TRP A 411 -32.78 -61.88 16.07
C TRP A 411 -33.84 -61.21 16.98
N ARG A 412 -33.83 -59.88 17.07
CA ARG A 412 -34.86 -59.15 17.84
C ARG A 412 -36.28 -59.37 17.34
N GLN A 413 -36.46 -59.43 16.01
CA GLN A 413 -37.76 -59.68 15.38
C GLN A 413 -38.25 -61.12 15.62
N SER A 414 -37.36 -62.11 15.74
CA SER A 414 -37.70 -63.46 15.99
C SER A 414 -38.16 -63.71 17.44
N PHE A 415 -37.61 -62.95 18.42
CA PHE A 415 -38.00 -63.09 19.85
C PHE A 415 -39.13 -62.10 20.28
N GLY A 416 -39.43 -61.06 19.49
CA GLY A 416 -40.53 -60.14 19.76
C GLY A 416 -41.91 -60.63 19.26
N ARG A 417 -42.00 -61.88 18.76
CA ARG A 417 -43.23 -62.52 18.30
C ARG A 417 -43.74 -63.53 19.27
N GLU A 418 -43.15 -63.73 20.43
CA GLU A 418 -43.65 -64.43 21.57
C GLU A 418 -44.22 -63.40 22.62
#